data_6bf424fc6791e8b7fd8e71c27b0d1855
#
_entry.id   6bf424fc6791e8b7fd8e71c27b0d1855
#
_cell.length_a   1.000
_cell.length_b   1.000
_cell.length_c   1.000
_cell.angle_alpha   90.00
_cell.angle_beta   90.00
_cell.angle_gamma   90.00
#
_symmetry.space_group_name_H-M   'P 1'
#
loop_
_entity.id
_entity.type
_entity.pdbx_description
1 polymer ?
#
loop_
_entity_poly.entity_id
_entity_poly.type
_entity_poly.pdbx_seq_one_letter_code
_entity_poly.pdbx_strand_id
1 'polypeptide(L)'
;MKLIKLVTSAFIAAGLLAAAPAMANLDLAKKSNCMSCHTVDKKLVGPSYQDVAKKYAGNKDALKTLSAKVKAGGKGVWGEIPMPPNAAVKPEEATKLVKWILSLK
;
A
#
# COMPACT_ATOMS: atom_id res chain seq x y z
N MET A 1 19.91 -23.72 -47.16
CA MET A 1 19.71 -23.50 -46.65
C MET A 1 19.64 -22.91 -45.76
N LYS A 2 19.37 -22.51 -45.30
CA LYS A 2 19.33 -22.00 -44.47
C LYS A 2 18.66 -21.58 -43.58
N LEU A 3 18.39 -21.47 -43.00
CA LEU A 3 17.81 -21.21 -42.14
C LEU A 3 17.67 -20.39 -41.27
N ILE A 4 17.39 -20.04 -40.68
CA ILE A 4 17.28 -19.22 -40.01
C ILE A 4 16.79 -18.98 -39.06
N LYS A 5 16.53 -18.85 -38.43
CA LYS A 5 16.17 -18.75 -37.39
C LYS A 5 15.85 -17.77 -36.82
N LEU A 6 15.59 -17.35 -36.28
CA LEU A 6 15.23 -16.51 -35.70
C LEU A 6 15.05 -16.33 -34.55
N VAL A 7 15.05 -16.25 -33.82
CA VAL A 7 15.09 -16.05 -32.68
C VAL A 7 14.44 -15.12 -32.12
N THR A 8 14.11 -14.58 -31.88
CA THR A 8 13.43 -13.73 -31.37
C THR A 8 13.23 -13.58 -30.11
N SER A 9 13.32 -13.37 -29.41
CA SER A 9 13.31 -13.16 -28.19
C SER A 9 12.50 -12.27 -27.68
N ALA A 10 12.02 -12.16 -27.16
CA ALA A 10 11.27 -11.31 -26.72
C ALA A 10 11.08 -11.33 -25.39
N PHE A 11 11.51 -10.87 -24.69
CA PHE A 11 11.44 -10.98 -23.40
C PHE A 11 11.33 -9.83 -22.80
N ILE A 12 10.97 -8.94 -22.91
CA ILE A 12 11.07 -7.81 -22.39
C ILE A 12 9.97 -7.37 -21.62
N ALA A 13 8.89 -7.66 -21.51
CA ALA A 13 7.83 -7.09 -20.77
C ALA A 13 7.84 -7.29 -19.30
N ALA A 14 8.68 -8.15 -18.83
CA ALA A 14 8.62 -8.47 -17.41
C ALA A 14 8.95 -7.29 -16.50
N GLY A 15 9.85 -6.42 -16.91
CA GLY A 15 10.26 -5.33 -16.05
C GLY A 15 9.22 -4.26 -15.85
N LEU A 16 8.29 -4.13 -16.77
CA LEU A 16 7.29 -3.08 -16.66
C LEU A 16 6.22 -3.38 -15.65
N LEU A 17 5.95 -4.65 -15.39
CA LEU A 17 4.89 -5.01 -14.46
C LEU A 17 5.27 -4.79 -13.01
N ALA A 18 6.55 -4.74 -12.71
CA ALA A 18 7.00 -4.64 -11.33
C ALA A 18 6.64 -3.30 -10.68
N ALA A 19 6.62 -2.20 -11.44
CA ALA A 19 6.34 -0.90 -10.88
C ALA A 19 4.86 -0.57 -10.82
N ALA A 20 4.05 -1.16 -11.67
CA ALA A 20 2.64 -0.81 -11.78
C ALA A 20 1.84 -1.03 -10.49
N PRO A 21 2.02 -2.14 -9.75
CA PRO A 21 1.26 -2.32 -8.51
C PRO A 21 1.51 -1.25 -7.46
N ALA A 22 2.76 -0.79 -7.33
CA ALA A 22 3.09 0.23 -6.34
C ALA A 22 2.41 1.56 -6.68
N MET A 23 2.41 1.93 -7.97
CA MET A 23 1.75 3.16 -8.40
C MET A 23 0.25 3.06 -8.27
N ALA A 24 -0.33 1.92 -8.59
CA ALA A 24 -1.77 1.70 -8.47
C ALA A 24 -2.22 1.82 -7.01
N ASN A 25 -1.40 1.34 -6.08
CA ASN A 25 -1.75 1.41 -4.66
C ASN A 25 -1.63 2.84 -4.13
N LEU A 26 -0.65 3.60 -4.57
CA LEU A 26 -0.56 5.01 -4.22
C LEU A 26 -1.77 5.77 -4.78
N ASP A 27 -2.17 5.49 -6.00
CA ASP A 27 -3.35 6.13 -6.59
C ASP A 27 -4.60 5.77 -5.81
N LEU A 28 -4.73 4.53 -5.36
CA LEU A 28 -5.86 4.12 -4.54
C LEU A 28 -5.88 4.89 -3.22
N ALA A 29 -4.72 5.07 -2.59
CA ALA A 29 -4.62 5.84 -1.36
C ALA A 29 -5.05 7.29 -1.59
N LYS A 30 -4.65 7.88 -2.70
CA LYS A 30 -5.07 9.24 -3.04
C LYS A 30 -6.58 9.33 -3.26
N LYS A 31 -7.14 8.38 -4.01
CA LYS A 31 -8.58 8.35 -4.25
C LYS A 31 -9.37 8.17 -2.98
N SER A 32 -8.83 7.50 -2.02
CA SER A 32 -9.50 7.21 -0.76
C SER A 32 -9.23 8.29 0.29
N ASN A 33 -8.61 9.39 -0.10
CA ASN A 33 -8.31 10.53 0.78
C ASN A 33 -7.32 10.22 1.91
N CYS A 34 -6.60 9.15 1.81
CA CYS A 34 -5.62 8.78 2.84
C CYS A 34 -4.50 9.81 2.91
N MET A 35 -4.14 10.39 1.77
CA MET A 35 -3.01 11.30 1.68
C MET A 35 -3.31 12.70 2.24
N SER A 36 -4.52 12.93 2.74
CA SER A 36 -4.81 14.14 3.49
C SER A 36 -4.13 14.14 4.85
N CYS A 37 -3.89 12.95 5.42
CA CYS A 37 -3.33 12.80 6.75
C CYS A 37 -2.06 11.98 6.79
N HIS A 38 -1.77 11.22 5.75
CA HIS A 38 -0.57 10.38 5.68
C HIS A 38 0.28 10.74 4.49
N THR A 39 1.59 10.52 4.60
CA THR A 39 2.48 10.49 3.44
C THR A 39 3.27 9.19 3.50
N VAL A 40 4.01 8.92 2.45
CA VAL A 40 4.80 7.68 2.41
C VAL A 40 5.96 7.74 3.41
N ASP A 41 6.65 8.87 3.47
CA ASP A 41 7.90 8.96 4.21
C ASP A 41 7.95 10.03 5.30
N LYS A 42 6.92 10.81 5.47
CA LYS A 42 6.92 11.89 6.47
C LYS A 42 5.67 11.86 7.31
N LYS A 43 5.81 12.23 8.56
CA LYS A 43 4.64 12.42 9.41
C LYS A 43 3.90 13.67 8.98
N LEU A 44 2.58 13.57 8.95
CA LEU A 44 1.71 14.70 8.69
C LEU A 44 0.73 14.78 9.87
N VAL A 45 -0.54 14.59 9.67
CA VAL A 45 -1.49 14.45 10.76
C VAL A 45 -1.34 13.05 11.36
N GLY A 46 -1.26 12.04 10.51
CA GLY A 46 -1.01 10.67 10.91
C GLY A 46 0.44 10.27 10.67
N PRO A 47 0.81 9.06 11.07
CA PRO A 47 2.17 8.57 10.85
C PRO A 47 2.47 8.37 9.38
N SER A 48 3.76 8.41 9.03
CA SER A 48 4.16 8.04 7.68
C SER A 48 3.87 6.55 7.46
N TYR A 49 3.65 6.18 6.22
CA TYR A 49 3.42 4.77 5.91
C TYR A 49 4.67 3.93 6.18
N GLN A 50 5.85 4.49 5.99
CA GLN A 50 7.09 3.79 6.33
C GLN A 50 7.18 3.50 7.82
N ASP A 51 6.75 4.43 8.67
CA ASP A 51 6.73 4.20 10.12
C ASP A 51 5.71 3.13 10.50
N VAL A 52 4.56 3.12 9.83
CA VAL A 52 3.58 2.06 10.05
C VAL A 52 4.20 0.70 9.70
N ALA A 53 4.88 0.62 8.57
CA ALA A 53 5.53 -0.62 8.16
C ALA A 53 6.57 -1.08 9.19
N LYS A 54 7.36 -0.15 9.72
CA LYS A 54 8.36 -0.46 10.72
C LYS A 54 7.74 -0.95 12.03
N LYS A 55 6.68 -0.27 12.46
CA LYS A 55 6.04 -0.63 13.73
C LYS A 55 5.44 -2.03 13.68
N TYR A 56 4.88 -2.40 12.56
CA TYR A 56 4.21 -3.69 12.43
C TYR A 56 5.05 -4.77 11.75
N ALA A 57 6.34 -4.51 11.56
CA ALA A 57 7.22 -5.52 10.96
C ALA A 57 7.20 -6.79 11.81
N GLY A 58 7.02 -7.94 11.17
CA GLY A 58 6.98 -9.22 11.86
C GLY A 58 5.67 -9.54 12.56
N ASN A 59 4.71 -8.63 12.56
CA ASN A 59 3.43 -8.89 13.19
C ASN A 59 2.52 -9.62 12.21
N LYS A 60 2.20 -10.86 12.52
CA LYS A 60 1.40 -11.70 11.62
C LYS A 60 -0.03 -11.23 11.44
N ASP A 61 -0.56 -10.52 12.43
CA ASP A 61 -1.95 -10.07 12.38
C ASP A 61 -2.08 -8.64 11.84
N ALA A 62 -0.98 -8.03 11.45
CA ALA A 62 -1.01 -6.62 11.04
C ALA A 62 -1.96 -6.37 9.87
N LEU A 63 -1.94 -7.24 8.87
CA LEU A 63 -2.79 -7.05 7.70
C LEU A 63 -4.27 -7.01 8.10
N LYS A 64 -4.69 -7.94 8.92
CA LYS A 64 -6.08 -8.00 9.37
C LYS A 64 -6.43 -6.82 10.26
N THR A 65 -5.58 -6.53 11.24
CA THR A 65 -5.82 -5.45 12.21
C THR A 65 -5.89 -4.09 11.53
N LEU A 66 -4.95 -3.82 10.64
CA LEU A 66 -4.90 -2.51 9.99
C LEU A 66 -5.95 -2.35 8.92
N SER A 67 -6.32 -3.43 8.24
CA SER A 67 -7.42 -3.37 7.27
C SER A 67 -8.72 -3.03 7.96
N ALA A 68 -8.97 -3.61 9.14
CA ALA A 68 -10.13 -3.26 9.93
C ALA A 68 -10.07 -1.81 10.41
N LYS A 69 -8.88 -1.34 10.79
CA LYS A 69 -8.69 0.02 11.26
C LYS A 69 -8.94 1.05 10.17
N VAL A 70 -8.56 0.77 8.95
CA VAL A 70 -8.85 1.67 7.82
C VAL A 70 -10.34 1.92 7.72
N LYS A 71 -11.14 0.89 7.88
CA LYS A 71 -12.58 1.02 7.74
C LYS A 71 -13.23 1.62 8.97
N ALA A 72 -12.81 1.22 10.14
CA ALA A 72 -13.46 1.61 11.39
C ALA A 72 -12.86 2.85 12.06
N GLY A 73 -11.64 3.21 11.65
CA GLY A 73 -10.93 4.29 12.33
C GLY A 73 -10.39 3.86 13.67
N GLY A 74 -9.81 4.79 14.40
CA GLY A 74 -9.26 4.51 15.72
C GLY A 74 -8.32 5.59 16.19
N LYS A 75 -7.85 5.44 17.41
CA LYS A 75 -6.86 6.36 17.99
C LYS A 75 -6.06 5.66 19.06
N GLY A 76 -5.04 6.33 19.55
CA GLY A 76 -4.28 5.85 20.70
C GLY A 76 -2.98 5.17 20.37
N VAL A 77 -2.91 4.47 19.24
CA VAL A 77 -1.67 3.78 18.86
C VAL A 77 -0.58 4.78 18.50
N TRP A 78 -0.96 5.86 17.83
CA TRP A 78 -0.03 6.89 17.38
C TRP A 78 -0.29 8.24 18.04
N GLY A 79 -1.03 8.25 19.13
CA GLY A 79 -1.35 9.47 19.87
C GLY A 79 -2.84 9.74 19.93
N GLU A 80 -3.16 10.96 20.31
CA GLU A 80 -4.55 11.33 20.61
C GLU A 80 -5.37 11.66 19.37
N ILE A 81 -4.74 12.05 18.27
CA ILE A 81 -5.47 12.46 17.10
C ILE A 81 -6.11 11.22 16.46
N PRO A 82 -7.42 11.19 16.32
CA PRO A 82 -8.07 10.00 15.79
C PRO A 82 -7.94 9.91 14.28
N MET A 83 -7.86 8.69 13.79
CA MET A 83 -8.03 8.40 12.38
C MET A 83 -9.53 8.18 12.15
N PRO A 84 -10.18 8.98 11.31
CA PRO A 84 -11.60 8.79 11.07
C PRO A 84 -11.88 7.50 10.30
N PRO A 85 -13.07 6.95 10.41
CA PRO A 85 -13.42 5.77 9.64
C PRO A 85 -13.52 6.08 8.15
N ASN A 86 -13.13 5.11 7.33
CA ASN A 86 -13.21 5.21 5.89
C ASN A 86 -14.20 4.16 5.38
N ALA A 87 -15.45 4.34 5.74
CA ALA A 87 -16.49 3.34 5.47
C ALA A 87 -16.70 3.08 3.98
N ALA A 88 -16.40 4.06 3.13
CA ALA A 88 -16.57 3.90 1.70
C ALA A 88 -15.47 3.05 1.03
N VAL A 89 -14.37 2.83 1.73
CA VAL A 89 -13.31 1.96 1.21
C VAL A 89 -13.78 0.52 1.33
N LYS A 90 -13.75 -0.20 0.22
CA LYS A 90 -14.20 -1.60 0.22
C LYS A 90 -13.21 -2.49 0.96
N PRO A 91 -13.65 -3.60 1.55
CA PRO A 91 -12.73 -4.48 2.29
C PRO A 91 -11.53 -4.93 1.48
N GLU A 92 -11.71 -5.28 0.22
CA GLU A 92 -10.60 -5.69 -0.62
C GLU A 92 -9.65 -4.53 -0.93
N GLU A 93 -10.16 -3.31 -0.99
CA GLU A 93 -9.34 -2.14 -1.19
C GLU A 93 -8.52 -1.83 0.06
N ALA A 94 -9.13 -1.96 1.23
CA ALA A 94 -8.42 -1.78 2.50
C ALA A 94 -7.28 -2.78 2.62
N THR A 95 -7.54 -4.04 2.27
CA THR A 95 -6.51 -5.08 2.28
C THR A 95 -5.37 -4.75 1.32
N LYS A 96 -5.67 -4.30 0.12
CA LYS A 96 -4.65 -3.90 -0.84
C LYS A 96 -3.81 -2.75 -0.33
N LEU A 97 -4.44 -1.74 0.23
CA LEU A 97 -3.73 -0.59 0.78
C LEU A 97 -2.79 -1.00 1.90
N VAL A 98 -3.28 -1.78 2.84
CA VAL A 98 -2.47 -2.20 3.99
C VAL A 98 -1.33 -3.11 3.55
N LYS A 99 -1.58 -4.01 2.63
CA LYS A 99 -0.52 -4.85 2.09
C LYS A 99 0.62 -4.02 1.50
N TRP A 100 0.25 -3.02 0.72
CA TRP A 100 1.23 -2.12 0.14
C TRP A 100 1.98 -1.34 1.22
N ILE A 101 1.25 -0.76 2.18
CA ILE A 101 1.86 -0.01 3.27
C ILE A 101 2.86 -0.87 4.04
N LEU A 102 2.49 -2.09 4.37
CA LEU A 102 3.37 -2.99 5.11
C LEU A 102 4.59 -3.42 4.32
N SER A 103 4.58 -3.25 3.01
CA SER A 103 5.73 -3.58 2.17
C SER A 103 6.75 -2.44 2.07
N LEU A 104 6.43 -1.27 2.57
CA LEU A 104 7.32 -0.10 2.48
C LEU A 104 8.47 -0.20 3.48
N LYS A 105 9.59 0.41 3.14
CA LYS A 105 10.78 0.37 4.01
C LYS A 105 11.38 1.75 4.19
#